data_ab30bd09826607c8e6095c0e023bd7a1
#
_entry.id   ab30bd09826607c8e6095c0e023bd7a1
#
_cell.length_a   1.000
_cell.length_b   1.000
_cell.length_c   1.000
_cell.angle_alpha   90.00
_cell.angle_beta   90.00
_cell.angle_gamma   90.00
#
_symmetry.space_group_name_H-M   'P 1'
#
loop_
_entity.id
_entity.type
_entity.pdbx_description
1 polymer ?
#
loop_
_entity_poly.entity_id
_entity_poly.type
_entity_poly.pdbx_seq_one_letter_code
_entity_poly.pdbx_strand_id
1 'polypeptide(L)'
;MKRFLLLLPLAFIGHQLTAQGQTSATQQPKHLLFDFRLNRTTAPLKIPLATQRTILGKVFRRYLTDEAKCNTQFQANGSDPLKAARTAGQIVPSIVGMSSGSFTAPGQTETLYLISVGECNASHADNFGTKRAAIFSGQQLVADVDADFKINIESKTDLNGDGLNELLLSGGDMNQGVLIETAALVDFPNGRRRVIEDFGTVTEDSCASGLPGSMAKASVIYLVDAAAGQMPKLRIENFQASCRTPKRWRFLSTGKMQE
;
A
#
# COMPACT_ATOMS: atom_id res chain seq x y z
N MET A 1 65.66 -75.91 -8.67
CA MET A 1 64.79 -75.53 -7.54
C MET A 1 64.41 -74.06 -7.77
N LYS A 2 63.22 -73.78 -8.32
CA LYS A 2 62.72 -72.44 -8.52
C LYS A 2 61.63 -72.15 -7.50
N ARG A 3 61.85 -71.18 -6.62
CA ARG A 3 60.85 -70.66 -5.67
C ARG A 3 59.98 -69.64 -6.33
N PHE A 4 58.68 -69.91 -6.42
CA PHE A 4 57.65 -68.96 -6.82
C PHE A 4 57.23 -68.15 -5.63
N LEU A 5 57.36 -66.85 -5.73
CA LEU A 5 56.84 -65.90 -4.74
C LEU A 5 55.44 -65.48 -5.19
N LEU A 6 54.43 -65.81 -4.39
CA LEU A 6 53.05 -65.39 -4.61
C LEU A 6 52.87 -63.97 -3.99
N LEU A 7 52.63 -63.00 -4.83
CA LEU A 7 52.21 -61.64 -4.42
C LEU A 7 50.67 -61.59 -4.36
N LEU A 8 50.12 -61.38 -3.19
CA LEU A 8 48.70 -61.07 -2.97
C LEU A 8 48.47 -59.59 -3.20
N PRO A 9 47.43 -59.15 -3.94
CA PRO A 9 47.07 -57.74 -4.01
C PRO A 9 46.22 -57.34 -2.81
N LEU A 10 46.64 -56.29 -2.09
CA LEU A 10 45.85 -55.57 -1.11
C LEU A 10 44.76 -54.76 -1.83
N ALA A 11 43.48 -55.11 -1.61
CA ALA A 11 42.38 -54.34 -2.05
C ALA A 11 42.18 -53.13 -1.06
N PHE A 12 42.45 -51.92 -1.57
CA PHE A 12 42.08 -50.67 -0.89
C PHE A 12 40.58 -50.45 -1.07
N ILE A 13 39.79 -50.62 -0.04
CA ILE A 13 38.38 -50.18 0.01
C ILE A 13 38.40 -48.66 0.24
N GLY A 14 38.32 -47.89 -0.81
CA GLY A 14 38.12 -46.45 -0.73
C GLY A 14 36.70 -46.16 -0.31
N HIS A 15 36.51 -45.64 0.91
CA HIS A 15 35.25 -45.03 1.34
C HIS A 15 35.08 -43.72 0.57
N GLN A 16 34.20 -43.70 -0.38
CA GLN A 16 33.71 -42.44 -0.99
C GLN A 16 32.80 -41.78 0.03
N LEU A 17 33.32 -40.77 0.72
CA LEU A 17 32.50 -39.76 1.41
C LEU A 17 31.73 -38.98 0.36
N THR A 18 30.47 -39.31 0.15
CA THR A 18 29.52 -38.48 -0.59
C THR A 18 29.28 -37.22 0.24
N ALA A 19 29.97 -36.12 -0.12
CA ALA A 19 29.63 -34.81 0.36
C ALA A 19 28.21 -34.49 -0.16
N GLN A 20 27.22 -34.60 0.74
CA GLN A 20 25.90 -34.03 0.46
C GLN A 20 26.09 -32.53 0.32
N GLY A 21 26.12 -32.08 -0.92
CA GLY A 21 26.07 -30.67 -1.25
C GLY A 21 24.76 -30.09 -0.69
N GLN A 22 24.87 -29.29 0.37
CA GLN A 22 23.80 -28.39 0.75
C GLN A 22 23.58 -27.46 -0.46
N THR A 23 22.53 -27.73 -1.22
CA THR A 23 22.02 -26.78 -2.22
C THR A 23 21.60 -25.56 -1.44
N SER A 24 22.47 -24.54 -1.37
CA SER A 24 22.07 -23.18 -1.01
C SER A 24 20.89 -22.83 -1.90
N ALA A 25 19.72 -22.70 -1.31
CA ALA A 25 18.56 -22.18 -2.01
C ALA A 25 18.98 -20.84 -2.58
N THR A 26 19.17 -20.76 -3.88
CA THR A 26 19.50 -19.53 -4.60
C THR A 26 18.36 -18.58 -4.32
N GLN A 27 18.59 -17.58 -3.48
CA GLN A 27 17.58 -16.56 -3.22
C GLN A 27 17.26 -15.90 -4.56
N GLN A 28 16.02 -16.06 -5.04
CA GLN A 28 15.56 -15.37 -6.23
C GLN A 28 15.79 -13.86 -6.06
N PRO A 29 16.27 -13.16 -7.10
CA PRO A 29 16.41 -11.73 -7.04
C PRO A 29 15.06 -11.10 -6.70
N LYS A 30 15.06 -10.18 -5.75
CA LYS A 30 13.89 -9.48 -5.28
C LYS A 30 14.07 -7.99 -5.51
N HIS A 31 13.06 -7.35 -6.07
CA HIS A 31 13.02 -5.91 -6.29
C HIS A 31 12.12 -5.27 -5.24
N LEU A 32 12.56 -4.19 -4.63
CA LEU A 32 11.77 -3.46 -3.66
C LEU A 32 10.55 -2.81 -4.36
N LEU A 33 9.35 -3.16 -3.93
CA LEU A 33 8.15 -2.43 -4.30
C LEU A 33 7.94 -1.24 -3.35
N PHE A 34 7.94 -1.50 -2.03
CA PHE A 34 7.79 -0.43 -1.03
C PHE A 34 8.30 -0.84 0.35
N ASP A 35 8.81 0.16 1.12
CA ASP A 35 9.32 -0.02 2.48
C ASP A 35 8.55 0.88 3.46
N PHE A 36 7.63 0.28 4.22
CA PHE A 36 6.81 0.98 5.22
C PHE A 36 7.57 1.34 6.50
N ARG A 37 8.85 0.92 6.66
CA ARG A 37 9.70 1.34 7.79
C ARG A 37 10.20 2.78 7.64
N LEU A 38 10.16 3.31 6.42
CA LEU A 38 10.67 4.64 6.10
C LEU A 38 9.65 5.71 6.53
N ASN A 39 10.14 6.76 7.16
CA ASN A 39 9.32 7.94 7.42
C ASN A 39 8.96 8.60 6.08
N ARG A 40 7.67 8.72 5.83
CA ARG A 40 7.14 9.35 4.62
C ARG A 40 6.84 10.81 4.90
N THR A 41 7.48 11.69 4.17
CA THR A 41 7.12 13.11 4.12
C THR A 41 6.29 13.29 2.85
N THR A 42 4.97 13.28 2.99
CA THR A 42 4.09 13.59 1.86
C THR A 42 4.21 15.07 1.56
N ALA A 43 4.77 15.41 0.40
CA ALA A 43 4.79 16.79 -0.03
C ALA A 43 3.33 17.26 -0.25
N PRO A 44 2.97 18.48 0.21
CA PRO A 44 1.63 18.99 0.01
C PRO A 44 1.27 19.03 -1.48
N LEU A 45 0.11 18.52 -1.84
CA LEU A 45 -0.39 18.58 -3.20
C LEU A 45 -0.64 20.05 -3.61
N LYS A 46 0.04 20.49 -4.66
CA LYS A 46 -0.09 21.85 -5.20
C LYS A 46 -1.06 21.85 -6.37
N ILE A 47 -2.34 21.67 -6.10
CA ILE A 47 -3.41 21.77 -7.10
C ILE A 47 -4.08 23.14 -6.95
N PRO A 48 -4.15 23.97 -8.01
CA PRO A 48 -4.86 25.25 -7.94
C PRO A 48 -6.30 25.08 -7.47
N LEU A 49 -6.78 25.99 -6.63
CA LEU A 49 -8.12 25.93 -6.03
C LEU A 49 -9.23 25.79 -7.06
N ALA A 50 -9.13 26.52 -8.19
CA ALA A 50 -10.09 26.45 -9.28
C ALA A 50 -10.14 25.05 -9.91
N THR A 51 -8.98 24.41 -10.07
CA THR A 51 -8.87 23.03 -10.58
C THR A 51 -9.47 22.03 -9.60
N GLN A 52 -9.18 22.17 -8.29
CA GLN A 52 -9.78 21.32 -7.26
C GLN A 52 -11.32 21.42 -7.29
N ARG A 53 -11.87 22.64 -7.32
CA ARG A 53 -13.33 22.85 -7.41
C ARG A 53 -13.94 22.19 -8.65
N THR A 54 -13.26 22.28 -9.80
CA THR A 54 -13.72 21.64 -11.03
C THR A 54 -13.78 20.12 -10.91
N ILE A 55 -12.71 19.49 -10.37
CA ILE A 55 -12.63 18.04 -10.16
C ILE A 55 -13.72 17.60 -9.17
N LEU A 56 -13.77 18.23 -8.00
CA LEU A 56 -14.71 17.89 -6.95
C LEU A 56 -16.17 18.11 -7.39
N GLY A 57 -16.44 19.16 -8.15
CA GLY A 57 -17.78 19.42 -8.68
C GLY A 57 -18.26 18.37 -9.69
N LYS A 58 -17.36 17.68 -10.39
CA LYS A 58 -17.71 16.56 -11.28
C LYS A 58 -17.97 15.27 -10.52
N VAL A 59 -17.20 14.99 -9.46
CA VAL A 59 -17.33 13.79 -8.64
C VAL A 59 -18.55 13.89 -7.71
N PHE A 60 -18.75 15.03 -7.08
CA PHE A 60 -19.75 15.23 -6.02
C PHE A 60 -20.98 16.05 -6.45
N ARG A 61 -21.39 15.94 -7.70
CA ARG A 61 -22.59 16.63 -8.19
C ARG A 61 -23.85 16.33 -7.36
N ARG A 62 -23.90 15.17 -6.69
CA ARG A 62 -24.96 14.76 -5.74
C ARG A 62 -24.64 15.11 -4.29
N TYR A 63 -23.37 15.08 -3.87
CA TYR A 63 -22.97 15.33 -2.49
C TYR A 63 -23.12 16.80 -2.07
N LEU A 64 -22.98 17.73 -2.99
CA LEU A 64 -23.25 19.14 -2.70
C LEU A 64 -24.73 19.41 -2.39
N THR A 65 -25.63 18.48 -2.77
CA THR A 65 -27.06 18.51 -2.42
C THR A 65 -27.41 17.66 -1.18
N ASP A 66 -26.56 16.66 -0.84
CA ASP A 66 -26.75 15.81 0.35
C ASP A 66 -26.10 16.40 1.63
N GLU A 67 -25.58 17.62 1.58
CA GLU A 67 -25.13 18.40 2.75
C GLU A 67 -26.18 18.44 3.87
N ALA A 68 -27.46 18.39 3.51
CA ALA A 68 -28.55 18.33 4.46
C ALA A 68 -28.50 17.11 5.39
N LYS A 69 -27.95 15.97 4.94
CA LYS A 69 -27.85 14.76 5.78
C LYS A 69 -26.71 14.82 6.78
N CYS A 70 -25.55 15.38 6.40
CA CYS A 70 -24.48 15.66 7.35
C CYS A 70 -24.88 16.69 8.39
N ASN A 71 -25.60 17.73 7.99
CA ASN A 71 -26.04 18.80 8.88
C ASN A 71 -26.99 18.33 9.98
N THR A 72 -27.84 17.33 9.75
CA THR A 72 -28.80 16.87 10.77
C THR A 72 -28.14 16.14 11.93
N GLN A 73 -27.05 15.43 11.74
CA GLN A 73 -26.33 14.78 12.84
C GLN A 73 -25.48 15.77 13.65
N PHE A 74 -24.89 16.79 13.01
CA PHE A 74 -24.09 17.80 13.69
C PHE A 74 -24.90 18.91 14.36
N GLN A 75 -26.10 19.22 13.86
CA GLN A 75 -27.01 20.19 14.50
C GLN A 75 -27.43 19.76 15.90
N ALA A 76 -27.48 18.45 16.18
CA ALA A 76 -27.74 17.94 17.53
C ALA A 76 -26.65 18.33 18.55
N ASN A 77 -25.43 18.63 18.10
CA ASN A 77 -24.29 18.98 18.96
C ASN A 77 -23.81 20.44 18.82
N GLY A 78 -24.54 21.28 18.09
CA GLY A 78 -24.28 22.73 18.02
C GLY A 78 -23.07 23.16 17.17
N SER A 79 -22.36 22.23 16.51
CA SER A 79 -21.23 22.52 15.64
C SER A 79 -21.40 21.86 14.28
N ASP A 80 -21.31 22.65 13.20
CA ASP A 80 -21.26 22.17 11.83
C ASP A 80 -19.82 22.28 11.32
N PRO A 81 -19.02 21.18 11.33
CA PRO A 81 -17.62 21.21 10.89
C PRO A 81 -17.49 21.52 9.40
N LEU A 82 -18.48 21.19 8.56
CA LEU A 82 -18.48 21.58 7.16
C LEU A 82 -18.67 23.07 6.99
N LYS A 83 -19.56 23.67 7.77
CA LYS A 83 -19.77 25.11 7.80
C LYS A 83 -18.53 25.83 8.35
N ALA A 84 -17.93 25.31 9.42
CA ALA A 84 -16.70 25.87 9.99
C ALA A 84 -15.53 25.76 8.98
N ALA A 85 -15.36 24.64 8.31
CA ALA A 85 -14.35 24.46 7.29
C ALA A 85 -14.54 25.38 6.09
N ARG A 86 -15.78 25.62 5.65
CA ARG A 86 -16.10 26.57 4.58
C ARG A 86 -15.84 28.01 4.99
N THR A 87 -16.18 28.36 6.21
CA THR A 87 -15.92 29.70 6.77
C THR A 87 -14.41 29.96 6.85
N ALA A 88 -13.62 28.92 7.15
CA ALA A 88 -12.16 28.97 7.12
C ALA A 88 -11.55 28.89 5.70
N GLY A 89 -12.38 28.84 4.64
CA GLY A 89 -11.91 28.73 3.25
C GLY A 89 -11.39 27.36 2.86
N GLN A 90 -11.62 26.33 3.67
CA GLN A 90 -11.23 24.96 3.37
C GLN A 90 -12.17 24.33 2.33
N ILE A 91 -11.61 23.45 1.51
CA ILE A 91 -12.41 22.64 0.57
C ILE A 91 -12.73 21.31 1.23
N VAL A 92 -14.03 21.07 1.40
CA VAL A 92 -14.54 19.78 1.86
C VAL A 92 -15.59 19.32 0.84
N PRO A 93 -15.38 18.21 0.16
CA PRO A 93 -14.26 17.24 0.23
C PRO A 93 -12.92 17.78 -0.28
N SER A 94 -11.83 17.05 -0.07
CA SER A 94 -10.48 17.48 -0.43
C SER A 94 -9.73 16.40 -1.24
N ILE A 95 -8.87 16.83 -2.18
CA ILE A 95 -7.98 15.94 -2.91
C ILE A 95 -6.76 15.67 -2.03
N VAL A 96 -6.50 14.40 -1.72
CA VAL A 96 -5.42 13.97 -0.82
C VAL A 96 -4.28 13.25 -1.54
N GLY A 97 -4.53 12.73 -2.77
CA GLY A 97 -3.53 12.06 -3.60
C GLY A 97 -3.76 12.32 -5.08
N MET A 98 -2.71 12.26 -5.90
CA MET A 98 -2.79 12.41 -7.34
C MET A 98 -1.70 11.59 -8.03
N SER A 99 -2.06 10.91 -9.12
CA SER A 99 -1.12 10.22 -9.99
C SER A 99 -1.57 10.29 -11.44
N SER A 100 -0.63 10.38 -12.38
CA SER A 100 -0.92 10.30 -13.81
C SER A 100 -0.41 9.00 -14.40
N GLY A 101 -1.16 8.40 -15.32
CA GLY A 101 -0.81 7.12 -15.93
C GLY A 101 -1.89 6.58 -16.84
N SER A 102 -1.80 5.31 -17.20
CA SER A 102 -2.85 4.55 -17.88
C SER A 102 -3.54 3.67 -16.86
N PHE A 103 -4.75 4.00 -16.46
CA PHE A 103 -5.45 3.29 -15.39
C PHE A 103 -6.63 2.47 -15.90
N THR A 104 -7.44 3.02 -16.83
CA THR A 104 -8.68 2.37 -17.28
C THR A 104 -8.52 1.59 -18.58
N ALA A 105 -7.60 2.02 -19.42
CA ALA A 105 -7.23 1.34 -20.67
C ALA A 105 -5.78 1.60 -21.02
N PRO A 106 -5.08 0.64 -21.68
CA PRO A 106 -3.69 0.79 -22.09
C PRO A 106 -3.46 2.01 -22.99
N GLY A 107 -2.34 2.71 -22.76
CA GLY A 107 -1.93 3.86 -23.56
C GLY A 107 -2.76 5.13 -23.38
N GLN A 108 -3.71 5.16 -22.44
CA GLN A 108 -4.47 6.37 -22.13
C GLN A 108 -3.63 7.30 -21.23
N THR A 109 -3.77 8.61 -21.46
CA THR A 109 -3.22 9.61 -20.53
C THR A 109 -4.31 10.03 -19.57
N GLU A 110 -4.26 9.52 -18.37
CA GLU A 110 -5.27 9.73 -17.34
C GLU A 110 -4.64 10.31 -16.06
N THR A 111 -5.48 10.93 -15.24
CA THR A 111 -5.11 11.39 -13.90
C THR A 111 -6.08 10.80 -12.89
N LEU A 112 -5.54 10.05 -11.94
CA LEU A 112 -6.26 9.54 -10.79
C LEU A 112 -6.10 10.52 -9.63
N TYR A 113 -7.21 10.85 -8.99
CA TYR A 113 -7.27 11.62 -7.76
C TYR A 113 -7.82 10.78 -6.63
N LEU A 114 -7.10 10.70 -5.51
CA LEU A 114 -7.66 10.21 -4.25
C LEU A 114 -8.32 11.39 -3.53
N ILE A 115 -9.57 11.18 -3.15
CA ILE A 115 -10.41 12.23 -2.58
C ILE A 115 -10.92 11.77 -1.21
N SER A 116 -10.65 12.57 -0.18
CA SER A 116 -11.31 12.42 1.11
C SER A 116 -12.61 13.19 1.07
N VAL A 117 -13.73 12.49 1.24
CA VAL A 117 -15.06 13.10 1.19
C VAL A 117 -15.33 13.96 2.42
N GLY A 118 -14.54 13.78 3.49
CA GLY A 118 -14.79 14.38 4.80
C GLY A 118 -15.70 13.49 5.63
N GLU A 119 -15.81 13.84 6.87
CA GLU A 119 -16.58 13.07 7.86
C GLU A 119 -17.77 13.89 8.31
N CYS A 120 -18.92 13.24 8.38
CA CYS A 120 -20.14 13.82 8.94
C CYS A 120 -20.24 13.62 10.45
N ASN A 121 -19.37 12.79 11.02
CA ASN A 121 -19.37 12.45 12.43
C ASN A 121 -18.00 12.73 13.07
N ALA A 122 -17.99 13.46 14.17
CA ALA A 122 -16.77 13.79 14.92
C ALA A 122 -16.35 12.69 15.91
N SER A 123 -17.01 11.52 15.91
CA SER A 123 -16.59 10.43 16.79
C SER A 123 -15.32 9.78 16.24
N HIS A 124 -14.35 9.53 17.12
CA HIS A 124 -13.12 8.81 16.75
C HIS A 124 -13.37 7.39 16.19
N ALA A 125 -14.54 6.82 16.45
CA ALA A 125 -14.92 5.51 15.94
C ALA A 125 -15.29 5.52 14.44
N ASP A 126 -15.66 6.69 13.90
CA ASP A 126 -16.13 6.86 12.52
C ASP A 126 -15.14 7.67 11.66
N ASN A 127 -13.92 7.83 12.13
CA ASN A 127 -12.88 8.68 11.51
C ASN A 127 -12.34 8.16 10.19
N PHE A 128 -12.93 7.12 9.64
CA PHE A 128 -12.45 6.54 8.39
C PHE A 128 -12.96 7.27 7.15
N GLY A 129 -13.99 8.08 7.26
CA GLY A 129 -14.59 8.87 6.17
C GLY A 129 -14.51 8.22 4.80
N THR A 130 -15.51 8.37 3.97
CA THR A 130 -15.48 7.81 2.62
C THR A 130 -14.31 8.36 1.82
N LYS A 131 -13.56 7.49 1.17
CA LYS A 131 -12.48 7.84 0.24
C LYS A 131 -12.88 7.40 -1.16
N ARG A 132 -12.53 8.21 -2.15
CA ARG A 132 -12.86 7.92 -3.55
C ARG A 132 -11.62 8.00 -4.41
N ALA A 133 -11.55 7.11 -5.40
CA ALA A 133 -10.61 7.21 -6.50
C ALA A 133 -11.38 7.68 -7.74
N ALA A 134 -11.09 8.90 -8.19
CA ALA A 134 -11.70 9.51 -9.37
C ALA A 134 -10.65 9.59 -10.48
N ILE A 135 -10.94 8.98 -11.64
CA ILE A 135 -10.04 8.94 -12.80
C ILE A 135 -10.59 9.84 -13.89
N PHE A 136 -9.71 10.68 -14.41
CA PHE A 136 -10.02 11.64 -15.46
C PHE A 136 -9.16 11.41 -16.69
N SER A 137 -9.77 11.43 -17.87
CA SER A 137 -9.10 11.60 -19.15
C SER A 137 -9.28 13.06 -19.58
N GLY A 138 -8.22 13.85 -19.50
CA GLY A 138 -8.32 15.29 -19.61
C GLY A 138 -9.30 15.88 -18.59
N GLN A 139 -10.40 16.47 -19.08
CA GLN A 139 -11.45 17.00 -18.20
C GLN A 139 -12.63 16.07 -17.99
N GLN A 140 -12.66 14.91 -18.64
CA GLN A 140 -13.77 13.96 -18.53
C GLN A 140 -13.54 13.02 -17.34
N LEU A 141 -14.51 12.91 -16.44
CA LEU A 141 -14.54 11.89 -15.41
C LEU A 141 -14.88 10.54 -16.07
N VAL A 142 -13.94 9.60 -16.06
CA VAL A 142 -14.08 8.26 -16.69
C VAL A 142 -14.38 7.17 -15.67
N ALA A 143 -13.94 7.36 -14.41
CA ALA A 143 -14.28 6.43 -13.32
C ALA A 143 -14.36 7.19 -11.99
N ASP A 144 -15.24 6.73 -11.11
CA ASP A 144 -15.42 7.21 -9.75
C ASP A 144 -15.83 6.02 -8.87
N VAL A 145 -14.87 5.52 -8.08
CA VAL A 145 -15.02 4.28 -7.32
C VAL A 145 -14.57 4.48 -5.87
N ASP A 146 -15.00 3.59 -4.99
CA ASP A 146 -14.56 3.55 -3.61
C ASP A 146 -13.06 3.23 -3.53
N ALA A 147 -12.30 3.99 -2.74
CA ALA A 147 -10.88 3.79 -2.51
C ALA A 147 -10.57 2.98 -1.24
N ASP A 148 -11.60 2.48 -0.54
CA ASP A 148 -11.47 1.62 0.64
C ASP A 148 -10.48 2.20 1.69
N PHE A 149 -10.80 3.40 2.19
CA PHE A 149 -10.00 4.14 3.19
C PHE A 149 -8.56 4.49 2.77
N LYS A 150 -8.11 4.16 1.55
CA LYS A 150 -6.77 4.47 1.07
C LYS A 150 -6.67 5.94 0.67
N ILE A 151 -5.65 6.62 1.19
CA ILE A 151 -5.44 8.06 0.99
C ILE A 151 -4.07 8.38 0.39
N ASN A 152 -3.16 7.42 0.38
CA ASN A 152 -1.81 7.57 -0.15
C ASN A 152 -1.60 6.69 -1.37
N ILE A 153 -0.85 7.20 -2.34
CA ILE A 153 -0.32 6.46 -3.48
C ILE A 153 1.15 6.23 -3.21
N GLU A 154 1.53 5.01 -2.85
CA GLU A 154 2.88 4.65 -2.44
C GLU A 154 3.76 4.30 -3.64
N SER A 155 3.18 3.63 -4.62
CA SER A 155 3.86 3.24 -5.85
C SER A 155 2.88 3.19 -7.01
N LYS A 156 3.40 3.43 -8.21
CA LYS A 156 2.70 3.27 -9.49
C LYS A 156 3.64 2.61 -10.48
N THR A 157 3.21 1.50 -11.06
CA THR A 157 3.99 0.80 -12.07
C THR A 157 3.08 -0.13 -12.88
N ASP A 158 3.47 -0.45 -14.11
CA ASP A 158 2.88 -1.54 -14.90
C ASP A 158 3.69 -2.80 -14.57
N LEU A 159 3.16 -3.62 -13.68
CA LEU A 159 3.87 -4.77 -13.10
C LEU A 159 3.85 -5.99 -14.02
N ASN A 160 2.81 -6.15 -14.82
CA ASN A 160 2.61 -7.31 -15.68
C ASN A 160 2.82 -7.01 -17.16
N GLY A 161 3.09 -5.73 -17.51
CA GLY A 161 3.34 -5.30 -18.89
C GLY A 161 2.09 -5.27 -19.76
N ASP A 162 0.87 -5.19 -19.19
CA ASP A 162 -0.38 -5.13 -19.93
C ASP A 162 -0.74 -3.70 -20.40
N GLY A 163 0.07 -2.72 -20.02
CA GLY A 163 -0.11 -1.31 -20.36
C GLY A 163 -1.01 -0.56 -19.39
N LEU A 164 -1.53 -1.19 -18.32
CA LEU A 164 -2.20 -0.54 -17.22
C LEU A 164 -1.22 -0.32 -16.05
N ASN A 165 -1.45 0.75 -15.30
CA ASN A 165 -0.67 0.98 -14.09
C ASN A 165 -1.37 0.40 -12.87
N GLU A 166 -0.70 -0.50 -12.17
CA GLU A 166 -1.04 -0.88 -10.81
C GLU A 166 -0.61 0.20 -9.84
N LEU A 167 -1.42 0.38 -8.80
CA LEU A 167 -1.16 1.31 -7.71
C LEU A 167 -1.06 0.55 -6.39
N LEU A 168 0.03 0.75 -5.66
CA LEU A 168 0.07 0.43 -4.25
C LEU A 168 -0.55 1.60 -3.49
N LEU A 169 -1.72 1.37 -2.92
CA LEU A 169 -2.44 2.34 -2.12
C LEU A 169 -2.33 1.99 -0.63
N SER A 170 -2.19 3.01 0.21
CA SER A 170 -2.23 2.84 1.65
C SER A 170 -3.16 3.86 2.32
N GLY A 171 -3.53 3.54 3.56
CA GLY A 171 -4.28 4.44 4.41
C GLY A 171 -4.35 3.90 5.81
N GLY A 172 -4.49 4.76 6.77
CA GLY A 172 -4.50 4.37 8.16
C GLY A 172 -5.16 5.39 9.05
N ASP A 173 -5.33 4.99 10.29
CA ASP A 173 -5.90 5.80 11.35
C ASP A 173 -5.05 5.70 12.62
N MET A 174 -5.20 6.70 13.49
CA MET A 174 -4.58 6.73 14.80
C MET A 174 -5.65 6.72 15.88
N ASN A 175 -5.68 5.67 16.67
CA ASN A 175 -6.59 5.55 17.81
C ASN A 175 -5.79 5.32 19.10
N GLN A 176 -6.03 6.15 20.12
CA GLN A 176 -5.38 6.05 21.45
C GLN A 176 -3.85 5.96 21.38
N GLY A 177 -3.22 6.66 20.44
CA GLY A 177 -1.77 6.65 20.25
C GLY A 177 -1.23 5.41 19.52
N VAL A 178 -2.09 4.58 18.94
CA VAL A 178 -1.73 3.48 18.06
C VAL A 178 -2.08 3.84 16.63
N LEU A 179 -1.06 3.95 15.77
CA LEU A 179 -1.24 4.09 14.34
C LEU A 179 -1.36 2.70 13.71
N ILE A 180 -2.43 2.48 12.95
CA ILE A 180 -2.61 1.29 12.13
C ILE A 180 -2.75 1.74 10.69
N GLU A 181 -1.91 1.21 9.80
CA GLU A 181 -1.97 1.48 8.38
C GLU A 181 -2.14 0.17 7.61
N THR A 182 -3.03 0.18 6.62
CA THR A 182 -3.27 -0.94 5.71
C THR A 182 -2.87 -0.56 4.30
N ALA A 183 -2.54 -1.56 3.47
CA ALA A 183 -2.20 -1.33 2.07
C ALA A 183 -2.83 -2.37 1.16
N ALA A 184 -3.07 -1.98 -0.10
CA ALA A 184 -3.52 -2.88 -1.15
C ALA A 184 -2.89 -2.50 -2.49
N LEU A 185 -2.57 -3.51 -3.29
CA LEU A 185 -2.21 -3.35 -4.70
C LEU A 185 -3.50 -3.44 -5.51
N VAL A 186 -3.77 -2.43 -6.32
CA VAL A 186 -5.02 -2.32 -7.09
C VAL A 186 -4.75 -1.87 -8.52
N ASP A 187 -5.66 -2.18 -9.42
CA ASP A 187 -5.78 -1.58 -10.74
C ASP A 187 -7.23 -1.18 -11.05
N PHE A 188 -7.47 -0.58 -12.21
CA PHE A 188 -8.78 -0.01 -12.56
C PHE A 188 -9.23 -0.38 -13.99
N PRO A 189 -9.13 -1.62 -14.46
CA PRO A 189 -9.51 -1.99 -15.81
C PRO A 189 -10.96 -1.60 -16.10
N ASN A 190 -11.17 -0.90 -17.22
CA ASN A 190 -12.49 -0.38 -17.62
C ASN A 190 -13.16 0.50 -16.55
N GLY A 191 -12.36 1.19 -15.73
CA GLY A 191 -12.83 2.08 -14.68
C GLY A 191 -13.39 1.37 -13.43
N ARG A 192 -13.11 0.08 -13.25
CA ARG A 192 -13.53 -0.70 -12.09
C ARG A 192 -12.33 -1.03 -11.22
N ARG A 193 -12.40 -0.69 -9.93
CA ARG A 193 -11.35 -1.08 -8.99
C ARG A 193 -11.31 -2.60 -8.85
N ARG A 194 -10.11 -3.16 -9.07
CA ARG A 194 -9.80 -4.56 -8.79
C ARG A 194 -8.68 -4.61 -7.76
N VAL A 195 -8.88 -5.35 -6.69
CA VAL A 195 -7.83 -5.63 -5.71
C VAL A 195 -7.03 -6.82 -6.24
N ILE A 196 -5.74 -6.59 -6.50
CA ILE A 196 -4.79 -7.62 -6.92
C ILE A 196 -4.28 -8.35 -5.69
N GLU A 197 -3.91 -7.57 -4.65
CA GLU A 197 -3.46 -8.08 -3.37
C GLU A 197 -3.89 -7.13 -2.25
N ASP A 198 -4.44 -7.69 -1.17
CA ASP A 198 -4.68 -6.98 0.08
C ASP A 198 -3.63 -7.41 1.10
N PHE A 199 -2.74 -6.48 1.45
CA PHE A 199 -1.66 -6.75 2.40
C PHE A 199 -2.13 -6.67 3.87
N GLY A 200 -3.36 -6.24 4.11
CA GLY A 200 -3.84 -5.98 5.46
C GLY A 200 -3.01 -4.90 6.16
N THR A 201 -2.69 -5.12 7.43
CA THR A 201 -1.88 -4.17 8.23
C THR A 201 -0.41 -4.22 7.81
N VAL A 202 0.09 -3.11 7.31
CA VAL A 202 1.49 -2.93 6.89
C VAL A 202 2.30 -2.08 7.87
N THR A 203 1.64 -1.29 8.72
CA THR A 203 2.24 -0.54 9.83
C THR A 203 1.35 -0.65 11.06
N GLU A 204 1.95 -0.94 12.21
CA GLU A 204 1.34 -0.84 13.53
C GLU A 204 2.35 -0.13 14.44
N ASP A 205 2.07 1.10 14.85
CA ASP A 205 2.96 1.87 15.71
C ASP A 205 2.23 2.32 16.96
N SER A 206 2.54 1.68 18.09
CA SER A 206 1.97 2.01 19.39
C SER A 206 2.87 2.92 20.23
N CYS A 207 3.93 3.49 19.66
CA CYS A 207 4.90 4.25 20.41
C CYS A 207 4.34 5.54 21.04
N ALA A 208 3.30 6.12 20.44
CA ALA A 208 2.63 7.30 20.97
C ALA A 208 1.60 6.99 22.09
N SER A 209 1.27 5.71 22.31
CA SER A 209 0.30 5.32 23.34
C SER A 209 0.84 5.49 24.77
N GLY A 210 2.16 5.49 24.95
CA GLY A 210 2.81 5.56 26.26
C GLY A 210 2.68 4.28 27.11
N LEU A 211 2.10 3.21 26.56
CA LEU A 211 1.89 1.97 27.29
C LEU A 211 3.17 1.15 27.42
N PRO A 212 3.39 0.41 28.53
CA PRO A 212 4.48 -0.53 28.66
C PRO A 212 4.44 -1.58 27.55
N GLY A 213 5.60 -1.87 26.93
CA GLY A 213 5.69 -2.84 25.85
C GLY A 213 5.32 -2.30 24.47
N SER A 214 5.03 -1.00 24.35
CA SER A 214 4.80 -0.35 23.07
C SER A 214 5.94 -0.57 22.09
N MET A 215 5.60 -0.82 20.83
CA MET A 215 6.56 -1.07 19.76
C MET A 215 6.01 -0.59 18.41
N ALA A 216 6.90 -0.51 17.45
CA ALA A 216 6.54 -0.29 16.05
C ALA A 216 6.75 -1.58 15.26
N LYS A 217 5.79 -1.91 14.40
CA LYS A 217 5.89 -2.96 13.37
C LYS A 217 5.71 -2.33 12.01
N ALA A 218 6.44 -2.81 11.02
CA ALA A 218 6.26 -2.35 9.64
C ALA A 218 6.68 -3.44 8.66
N SER A 219 6.07 -3.42 7.48
CA SER A 219 6.31 -4.38 6.41
C SER A 219 7.18 -3.77 5.32
N VAL A 220 7.91 -4.63 4.61
CA VAL A 220 8.58 -4.32 3.36
C VAL A 220 8.04 -5.27 2.30
N ILE A 221 7.60 -4.72 1.18
CA ILE A 221 7.01 -5.48 0.08
C ILE A 221 8.02 -5.54 -1.05
N TYR A 222 8.28 -6.75 -1.54
CA TYR A 222 9.17 -7.03 -2.65
C TYR A 222 8.42 -7.70 -3.79
N LEU A 223 8.86 -7.42 -5.00
CA LEU A 223 8.53 -8.18 -6.21
C LEU A 223 9.53 -9.34 -6.33
N VAL A 224 9.03 -10.52 -6.59
CA VAL A 224 9.84 -11.69 -6.95
C VAL A 224 9.61 -11.92 -8.44
N ASP A 225 10.68 -12.14 -9.17
CA ASP A 225 10.66 -12.21 -10.64
C ASP A 225 9.51 -13.09 -11.17
N ALA A 226 8.84 -12.56 -12.18
CA ALA A 226 7.83 -13.24 -12.95
C ALA A 226 8.31 -13.42 -14.40
N ALA A 227 7.69 -14.33 -15.12
CA ALA A 227 7.83 -14.38 -16.55
C ALA A 227 7.24 -13.12 -17.20
N ALA A 228 7.77 -12.71 -18.33
CA ALA A 228 7.26 -11.55 -19.07
C ALA A 228 5.74 -11.69 -19.32
N GLY A 229 4.98 -10.64 -19.08
CA GLY A 229 3.54 -10.62 -19.22
C GLY A 229 2.75 -11.27 -18.06
N GLN A 230 3.43 -11.62 -16.98
CA GLN A 230 2.78 -12.15 -15.77
C GLN A 230 2.95 -11.21 -14.59
N MET A 231 1.94 -11.18 -13.73
CA MET A 231 2.04 -10.47 -12.45
C MET A 231 3.17 -11.09 -11.61
N PRO A 232 4.14 -10.28 -11.12
CA PRO A 232 5.19 -10.79 -10.25
C PRO A 232 4.59 -11.31 -8.94
N LYS A 233 5.23 -12.32 -8.37
CA LYS A 233 4.87 -12.77 -7.02
C LYS A 233 5.28 -11.70 -6.02
N LEU A 234 4.48 -11.54 -4.98
CA LEU A 234 4.71 -10.56 -3.93
C LEU A 234 5.23 -11.26 -2.68
N ARG A 235 6.34 -10.76 -2.14
CA ARG A 235 6.92 -11.23 -0.88
C ARG A 235 6.88 -10.12 0.16
N ILE A 236 6.34 -10.42 1.32
CA ILE A 236 6.24 -9.49 2.44
C ILE A 236 7.24 -9.91 3.51
N GLU A 237 8.04 -8.96 3.98
CA GLU A 237 8.90 -9.13 5.13
C GLU A 237 8.46 -8.19 6.25
N ASN A 238 8.21 -8.71 7.43
CA ASN A 238 7.77 -7.97 8.58
C ASN A 238 8.92 -7.67 9.52
N PHE A 239 8.93 -6.47 10.08
CA PHE A 239 9.95 -5.97 10.98
C PHE A 239 9.31 -5.38 12.23
N GLN A 240 10.07 -5.36 13.32
CA GLN A 240 9.68 -4.67 14.54
C GLN A 240 10.83 -3.82 15.08
N ALA A 241 10.48 -2.76 15.80
CA ALA A 241 11.41 -1.88 16.48
C ALA A 241 10.86 -1.46 17.84
N SER A 242 11.76 -1.18 18.80
CA SER A 242 11.37 -0.48 20.02
C SER A 242 11.10 1.00 19.71
N CYS A 243 10.37 1.67 20.61
CA CYS A 243 10.01 3.09 20.47
C CYS A 243 11.18 4.08 20.64
N ARG A 244 12.42 3.61 20.66
CA ARG A 244 13.60 4.48 20.72
C ARG A 244 13.86 5.17 19.38
N THR A 245 14.34 6.38 19.41
CA THR A 245 14.70 7.14 18.20
C THR A 245 16.21 7.23 18.08
N PRO A 246 16.84 6.87 16.91
CA PRO A 246 16.18 6.31 15.73
C PRO A 246 15.70 4.87 15.94
N LYS A 247 14.61 4.50 15.27
CA LYS A 247 14.07 3.13 15.32
C LYS A 247 15.09 2.14 14.73
N ARG A 248 15.43 1.11 15.51
CA ARG A 248 16.29 0.01 15.05
C ARG A 248 15.41 -1.19 14.70
N TRP A 249 15.14 -1.35 13.42
CA TRP A 249 14.30 -2.40 12.90
C TRP A 249 14.99 -3.77 12.96
N ARG A 250 14.27 -4.77 13.44
CA ARG A 250 14.70 -6.18 13.45
C ARG A 250 13.70 -6.98 12.63
N PHE A 251 14.21 -7.89 11.81
CA PHE A 251 13.38 -8.84 11.08
C PHE A 251 12.55 -9.67 12.04
N LEU A 252 11.28 -9.85 11.76
CA LEU A 252 10.33 -10.61 12.55
C LEU A 252 9.91 -11.90 11.83
N SER A 253 9.42 -11.79 10.61
CA SER A 253 8.90 -12.92 9.83
C SER A 253 8.82 -12.59 8.34
N THR A 254 8.73 -13.64 7.52
CA THR A 254 8.24 -13.51 6.14
C THR A 254 6.75 -13.79 6.14
N GLY A 255 5.96 -12.89 5.56
CA GLY A 255 4.54 -13.10 5.33
C GLY A 255 4.29 -14.17 4.25
N LYS A 256 3.02 -14.51 4.01
CA LYS A 256 2.65 -15.45 2.95
C LYS A 256 3.13 -14.91 1.60
N MET A 257 3.82 -15.78 0.83
CA MET A 257 3.96 -15.57 -0.61
C MET A 257 2.66 -16.03 -1.26
N GLN A 258 2.12 -15.24 -2.19
CA GLN A 258 1.08 -15.75 -3.09
C GLN A 258 1.66 -16.89 -3.93
N GLU A 259 0.98 -18.01 -3.95
CA GLU A 259 1.28 -19.11 -4.86
C GLU A 259 0.77 -18.83 -6.27
#